data_d431194ce4eaf34fcdf25f1d11e03277
#
_entry.id   d431194ce4eaf34fcdf25f1d11e03277
#
_cell.length_a   1.000
_cell.length_b   1.000
_cell.length_c   1.000
_cell.angle_alpha   90.00
_cell.angle_beta   90.00
_cell.angle_gamma   90.00
#
_symmetry.space_group_name_H-M   'P 1'
#
loop_
_entity.id
_entity.type
_entity.pdbx_description
1 polymer ?
#
loop_
_entity_poly.entity_id
_entity_poly.type
_entity_poly.pdbx_seq_one_letter_code
_entity_poly.pdbx_strand_id
1 'polypeptide(L)'
;MTTQEILEAARGAKAALALADSASRAQALCSMAAQLCSPANMTAILAANADDMAAAKGHISEVMLDRLALTEERIRAMAKGIEEVAALPDPVGRV
;
A
#
# COMPACT_ATOMS: atom_id res chain seq x y z
N MET A 1 0.35 18.23 5.37
CA MET A 1 1.70 17.63 5.57
C MET A 1 2.51 17.77 4.30
N THR A 2 3.69 18.33 4.38
CA THR A 2 4.57 18.49 3.23
C THR A 2 5.30 17.19 2.91
N THR A 3 5.84 17.08 1.70
CA THR A 3 6.65 15.93 1.29
C THR A 3 7.85 15.76 2.24
N GLN A 4 8.50 16.86 2.62
CA GLN A 4 9.63 16.82 3.55
C GLN A 4 9.22 16.28 4.91
N GLU A 5 8.07 16.70 5.44
CA GLU A 5 7.54 16.20 6.72
C GLU A 5 7.25 14.70 6.67
N ILE A 6 6.69 14.21 5.56
CA ILE A 6 6.43 12.78 5.35
C ILE A 6 7.74 12.00 5.35
N LEU A 7 8.76 12.50 4.64
CA LEU A 7 10.06 11.84 4.56
C LEU A 7 10.78 11.84 5.91
N GLU A 8 10.69 12.92 6.68
CA GLU A 8 11.27 12.99 8.03
C GLU A 8 10.57 12.02 8.99
N ALA A 9 9.25 11.91 8.92
CA ALA A 9 8.50 10.95 9.71
C ALA A 9 8.90 9.50 9.37
N ALA A 10 9.03 9.18 8.09
CA ALA A 10 9.49 7.88 7.64
C ALA A 10 10.91 7.57 8.12
N ARG A 11 11.81 8.54 8.04
CA ARG A 11 13.19 8.41 8.54
C ARG A 11 13.20 8.12 10.05
N GLY A 12 12.34 8.81 10.82
CA GLY A 12 12.22 8.60 12.25
C GLY A 12 11.74 7.19 12.62
N ALA A 13 10.91 6.57 11.77
CA ALA A 13 10.40 5.22 11.99
C ALA A 13 11.40 4.11 11.64
N LYS A 14 12.47 4.42 10.90
CA LYS A 14 13.43 3.44 10.38
C LYS A 14 14.06 2.59 11.50
N ALA A 15 14.48 3.22 12.58
CA ALA A 15 15.14 2.53 13.69
C ALA A 15 14.20 1.54 14.37
N ALA A 16 12.95 1.93 14.62
CA ALA A 16 11.95 1.07 15.23
C ALA A 16 11.66 -0.17 14.36
N LEU A 17 11.56 0.01 13.04
CA LEU A 17 11.37 -1.11 12.12
C LEU A 17 12.56 -2.06 12.09
N ALA A 18 13.77 -1.53 12.14
CA ALA A 18 14.99 -2.35 12.16
C ALA A 18 15.10 -3.19 13.44
N LEU A 19 14.59 -2.67 14.56
CA LEU A 19 14.62 -3.36 15.85
C LEU A 19 13.43 -4.32 16.06
N ALA A 20 12.38 -4.21 15.26
CA ALA A 20 11.25 -5.12 15.32
C ALA A 20 11.68 -6.54 14.90
N ASP A 21 11.06 -7.57 15.44
CA ASP A 21 11.36 -8.94 15.04
C ASP A 21 10.64 -9.31 13.72
N SER A 22 11.04 -10.43 13.12
CA SER A 22 10.47 -10.91 11.86
C SER A 22 8.97 -11.14 11.95
N ALA A 23 8.50 -11.70 13.06
CA ALA A 23 7.07 -11.98 13.26
C ALA A 23 6.26 -10.68 13.29
N SER A 24 6.76 -9.65 13.96
CA SER A 24 6.09 -8.34 14.03
C SER A 24 6.03 -7.68 12.68
N ARG A 25 7.11 -7.73 11.88
CA ARG A 25 7.11 -7.18 10.51
C ARG A 25 6.16 -7.92 9.60
N ALA A 26 6.15 -9.25 9.65
CA ALA A 26 5.22 -10.07 8.86
C ALA A 26 3.76 -9.79 9.25
N GLN A 27 3.50 -9.70 10.56
CA GLN A 27 2.16 -9.39 11.06
C GLN A 27 1.69 -8.00 10.61
N ALA A 28 2.57 -7.01 10.60
CA ALA A 28 2.27 -5.67 10.11
C ALA A 28 1.86 -5.71 8.64
N LEU A 29 2.59 -6.45 7.81
CA LEU A 29 2.24 -6.61 6.39
C LEU A 29 0.89 -7.31 6.21
N CYS A 30 0.63 -8.37 6.96
CA CYS A 30 -0.66 -9.06 6.91
C CYS A 30 -1.81 -8.17 7.36
N SER A 31 -1.58 -7.32 8.37
CA SER A 31 -2.58 -6.33 8.82
C SER A 31 -2.85 -5.29 7.74
N MET A 32 -1.82 -4.83 7.03
CA MET A 32 -1.97 -3.91 5.91
C MET A 32 -2.85 -4.53 4.81
N ALA A 33 -2.58 -5.79 4.46
CA ALA A 33 -3.35 -6.51 3.46
C ALA A 33 -4.82 -6.63 3.88
N ALA A 34 -5.08 -6.99 5.13
CA ALA A 34 -6.43 -7.09 5.67
C ALA A 34 -7.16 -5.74 5.66
N GLN A 35 -6.46 -4.64 6.00
CA GLN A 35 -7.05 -3.30 6.00
C GLN A 35 -7.41 -2.82 4.60
N LEU A 36 -6.61 -3.15 3.59
CA LEU A 36 -6.96 -2.83 2.20
C LEU A 36 -8.29 -3.48 1.78
N CYS A 37 -8.55 -4.67 2.26
CA CYS A 37 -9.73 -5.46 1.88
C CYS A 37 -10.93 -5.26 2.82
N SER A 38 -10.79 -4.49 3.90
CA SER A 38 -11.93 -4.24 4.78
C SER A 38 -13.04 -3.49 4.03
N PRO A 39 -14.34 -3.79 4.28
CA PRO A 39 -15.42 -3.17 3.51
C PRO A 39 -15.41 -1.65 3.52
N ALA A 40 -15.17 -1.03 4.67
CA ALA A 40 -15.14 0.42 4.80
C ALA A 40 -13.99 1.03 4.02
N ASN A 41 -12.79 0.46 4.12
CA ASN A 41 -11.62 0.95 3.40
C ASN A 41 -11.76 0.71 1.89
N MET A 42 -12.25 -0.44 1.49
CA MET A 42 -12.50 -0.75 0.09
C MET A 42 -13.43 0.29 -0.55
N THR A 43 -14.54 0.60 0.12
CA THR A 43 -15.50 1.60 -0.33
C THR A 43 -14.82 2.98 -0.46
N ALA A 44 -14.07 3.39 0.54
CA ALA A 44 -13.39 4.69 0.55
C ALA A 44 -12.33 4.78 -0.55
N ILE A 45 -11.53 3.73 -0.76
CA ILE A 45 -10.49 3.69 -1.79
C ILE A 45 -11.12 3.77 -3.18
N LEU A 46 -12.16 2.98 -3.44
CA LEU A 46 -12.83 2.97 -4.73
C LEU A 46 -13.49 4.32 -5.04
N ALA A 47 -14.08 4.97 -4.04
CA ALA A 47 -14.68 6.29 -4.20
C ALA A 47 -13.63 7.36 -4.50
N ALA A 48 -12.51 7.37 -3.77
CA ALA A 48 -11.40 8.29 -4.03
C ALA A 48 -10.80 8.05 -5.42
N ASN A 49 -10.64 6.80 -5.81
CA ASN A 49 -10.13 6.45 -7.14
C ASN A 49 -11.05 6.93 -8.25
N ALA A 50 -12.37 6.82 -8.06
CA ALA A 50 -13.34 7.33 -9.04
C ALA A 50 -13.17 8.83 -9.25
N ASP A 51 -12.96 9.60 -8.19
CA ASP A 51 -12.70 11.04 -8.26
C ASP A 51 -11.39 11.33 -9.00
N ASP A 52 -10.34 10.57 -8.70
CA ASP A 52 -9.04 10.70 -9.36
C ASP A 52 -9.14 10.38 -10.85
N MET A 53 -9.88 9.34 -11.21
CA MET A 53 -10.12 8.94 -12.60
C MET A 53 -10.84 10.05 -13.37
N ALA A 54 -11.86 10.65 -12.77
CA ALA A 54 -12.60 11.74 -13.38
C ALA A 54 -11.71 12.97 -13.61
N ALA A 55 -10.86 13.29 -12.64
CA ALA A 55 -9.93 14.42 -12.74
C ALA A 55 -8.83 14.18 -13.79
N ALA A 56 -8.38 12.94 -13.94
CA ALA A 56 -7.30 12.57 -14.87
C ALA A 56 -7.77 12.43 -16.31
N LYS A 57 -9.06 12.19 -16.52
CA LYS A 57 -9.62 11.98 -17.87
C LYS A 57 -9.34 13.18 -18.77
N GLY A 58 -8.75 12.89 -19.93
CA GLY A 58 -8.36 13.94 -20.89
C GLY A 58 -6.97 14.54 -20.62
N HIS A 59 -6.33 14.22 -19.50
CA HIS A 59 -5.00 14.73 -19.13
C HIS A 59 -3.90 13.67 -19.22
N ILE A 60 -4.27 12.39 -19.28
CA ILE A 60 -3.34 11.27 -19.42
C ILE A 60 -3.86 10.34 -20.52
N SER A 61 -2.97 9.48 -21.04
CA SER A 61 -3.36 8.51 -22.08
C SER A 61 -4.34 7.47 -21.50
N GLU A 62 -5.09 6.81 -22.40
CA GLU A 62 -6.01 5.75 -21.98
C GLU A 62 -5.29 4.58 -21.30
N VAL A 63 -4.06 4.27 -21.75
CA VAL A 63 -3.23 3.25 -21.12
C VAL A 63 -2.89 3.63 -19.67
N MET A 64 -2.50 4.88 -19.44
CA MET A 64 -2.20 5.37 -18.11
C MET A 64 -3.46 5.45 -17.25
N LEU A 65 -4.58 5.81 -17.85
CA LEU A 65 -5.87 5.86 -17.15
C LEU A 65 -6.28 4.46 -16.68
N ASP A 66 -6.08 3.44 -17.51
CA ASP A 66 -6.32 2.04 -17.11
C ASP A 66 -5.44 1.61 -15.94
N ARG A 67 -4.16 2.03 -15.95
CA ARG A 67 -3.24 1.74 -14.85
C ARG A 67 -3.62 2.45 -13.55
N LEU A 68 -4.21 3.63 -13.64
CA LEU A 68 -4.70 4.37 -12.48
C LEU A 68 -5.95 3.72 -11.89
N ALA A 69 -6.79 3.10 -12.72
CA ALA A 69 -8.08 2.56 -12.31
C ALA A 69 -7.93 1.42 -11.29
N LEU A 70 -8.62 1.52 -10.17
CA LEU A 70 -8.73 0.46 -9.18
C LEU A 70 -10.10 -0.21 -9.28
N THR A 71 -10.10 -1.51 -9.04
CA THR A 71 -11.30 -2.32 -8.89
C THR A 71 -11.14 -3.12 -7.61
N GLU A 72 -12.22 -3.70 -7.11
CA GLU A 72 -12.14 -4.61 -5.96
C GLU A 72 -11.14 -5.73 -6.22
N GLU A 73 -11.16 -6.30 -7.43
CA GLU A 73 -10.23 -7.37 -7.83
C GLU A 73 -8.78 -6.90 -7.78
N ARG A 74 -8.48 -5.70 -8.29
CA ARG A 74 -7.12 -5.16 -8.27
C ARG A 74 -6.63 -4.87 -6.85
N ILE A 75 -7.50 -4.36 -5.99
CA ILE A 75 -7.16 -4.12 -4.58
C ILE A 75 -6.89 -5.44 -3.87
N ARG A 76 -7.70 -6.47 -4.11
CA ARG A 76 -7.47 -7.80 -3.53
C ARG A 76 -6.18 -8.42 -4.03
N ALA A 77 -5.81 -8.21 -5.29
CA ALA A 77 -4.54 -8.65 -5.84
C ALA A 77 -3.36 -7.96 -5.17
N MET A 78 -3.49 -6.65 -4.88
CA MET A 78 -2.46 -5.90 -4.12
C MET A 78 -2.29 -6.47 -2.72
N ALA A 79 -3.39 -6.76 -2.03
CA ALA A 79 -3.37 -7.36 -0.69
C ALA A 79 -2.70 -8.74 -0.72
N LYS A 80 -2.99 -9.55 -1.73
CA LYS A 80 -2.34 -10.85 -1.91
C LYS A 80 -0.84 -10.71 -2.12
N GLY A 81 -0.43 -9.71 -2.91
CA GLY A 81 0.99 -9.40 -3.11
C GLY A 81 1.70 -9.05 -1.81
N ILE A 82 1.05 -8.29 -0.93
CA ILE A 82 1.58 -7.96 0.39
C ILE A 82 1.73 -9.22 1.24
N GLU A 83 0.74 -10.10 1.22
CA GLU A 83 0.79 -11.38 1.96
C GLU A 83 1.92 -12.26 1.46
N GLU A 84 2.16 -12.31 0.15
CA GLU A 84 3.26 -13.04 -0.45
C GLU A 84 4.61 -12.51 0.01
N VAL A 85 4.76 -11.18 0.10
CA VAL A 85 5.96 -10.55 0.65
C VAL A 85 6.15 -10.91 2.13
N ALA A 86 5.07 -10.92 2.91
CA ALA A 86 5.12 -11.29 4.32
C ALA A 86 5.62 -12.73 4.54
N ALA A 87 5.35 -13.63 3.58
CA ALA A 87 5.77 -15.03 3.62
C ALA A 87 7.22 -15.24 3.21
N LEU A 88 7.88 -14.23 2.61
CA LEU A 88 9.28 -14.33 2.22
C LEU A 88 10.20 -14.33 3.44
N PRO A 89 11.41 -14.91 3.33
CA PRO A 89 12.40 -14.77 4.38
C PRO A 89 12.73 -13.31 4.65
N ASP A 90 12.79 -12.94 5.94
CA ASP A 90 13.08 -11.57 6.35
C ASP A 90 14.54 -11.22 6.04
N PRO A 91 14.82 -10.18 5.20
CA PRO A 91 16.18 -9.81 4.87
C PRO A 91 16.87 -8.97 5.96
N VAL A 92 16.12 -8.47 6.95
CA VAL A 92 16.68 -7.62 8.00
C VAL A 92 17.66 -8.42 8.85
N GLY A 93 18.90 -7.90 8.97
CA GLY A 93 19.96 -8.56 9.72
C GLY A 93 20.67 -9.70 8.97
N ARG A 94 20.29 -10.00 7.73
CA ARG A 94 20.99 -10.97 6.91
C ARG A 94 22.21 -10.33 6.24
N VAL A 95 23.29 -11.07 6.21
CA VAL A 95 24.56 -10.63 5.60
C VAL A 95 24.74 -11.34 4.27
#